data_18a082c7057a1a9fd7acdfd6bb07fe7e
#
_entry.id   18a082c7057a1a9fd7acdfd6bb07fe7e
#
_cell.length_a   1.000
_cell.length_b   1.000
_cell.length_c   1.000
_cell.angle_alpha   90.00
_cell.angle_beta   90.00
_cell.angle_gamma   90.00
#
_symmetry.space_group_name_H-M   'P 1'
#
loop_
_entity.id
_entity.type
_entity.pdbx_description
1 polymer ?
#
loop_
_entity_poly.entity_id
_entity_poly.type
_entity_poly.pdbx_seq_one_letter_code
_entity_poly.pdbx_strand_id
1 'polypeptide(L)'
;MMSTSVPDAVLGVLDSSLDTGDEAITITTVDEDGWPRTALLSIAEAVLTGKGRIAILLHDASTGAINLRRDGRLLVTVAAGGNVYDLRFSVQENGPILADPPRATFTGALCAVREQRAPYATVTSGIRFTLHGPQSVLPRWHNQLTHLRSSVEKF
;
A
#
# COMPACT_ATOMS: atom_id res chain seq x y z
N MET A 1 19.04 1.85 -10.64
CA MET A 1 18.35 1.21 -11.77
C MET A 1 16.95 0.79 -11.35
N MET A 2 15.98 0.95 -12.23
CA MET A 2 14.59 0.58 -11.96
C MET A 2 14.27 -0.79 -12.54
N SER A 3 13.51 -1.58 -11.78
CA SER A 3 13.07 -2.92 -12.17
C SER A 3 11.55 -2.96 -12.22
N THR A 4 10.99 -3.98 -12.85
CA THR A 4 9.55 -4.28 -12.85
C THR A 4 9.21 -5.56 -12.09
N SER A 5 10.20 -6.20 -11.46
CA SER A 5 10.00 -7.38 -10.64
C SER A 5 9.79 -6.99 -9.18
N VAL A 6 8.85 -7.63 -8.51
CA VAL A 6 8.60 -7.40 -7.09
C VAL A 6 9.70 -8.07 -6.25
N PRO A 7 10.44 -7.33 -5.43
CA PRO A 7 11.44 -7.93 -4.55
C PRO A 7 10.79 -8.85 -3.50
N ASP A 8 11.43 -9.97 -3.20
CA ASP A 8 10.93 -10.91 -2.20
C ASP A 8 10.74 -10.27 -0.83
N ALA A 9 11.64 -9.36 -0.43
CA ALA A 9 11.53 -8.66 0.84
C ALA A 9 10.25 -7.81 0.92
N VAL A 10 9.85 -7.19 -0.18
CA VAL A 10 8.63 -6.40 -0.26
C VAL A 10 7.40 -7.30 -0.17
N LEU A 11 7.42 -8.44 -0.84
CA LEU A 11 6.34 -9.42 -0.74
C LEU A 11 6.15 -9.90 0.70
N GLY A 12 7.23 -10.11 1.43
CA GLY A 12 7.16 -10.51 2.84
C GLY A 12 6.44 -9.51 3.72
N VAL A 13 6.36 -8.24 3.32
CA VAL A 13 5.62 -7.20 4.05
C VAL A 13 4.18 -7.07 3.55
N LEU A 14 3.97 -7.17 2.24
CA LEU A 14 2.69 -6.82 1.59
C LEU A 14 1.91 -8.02 1.05
N ASP A 15 2.28 -9.23 1.43
CA ASP A 15 1.61 -10.44 0.96
C ASP A 15 0.34 -10.81 1.73
N SER A 16 -0.13 -9.90 2.58
CA SER A 16 -1.34 -10.06 3.39
C SER A 16 -1.20 -10.84 4.70
N SER A 17 0.00 -11.01 5.24
CA SER A 17 0.14 -11.57 6.58
C SER A 17 -0.10 -10.49 7.63
N LEU A 18 -0.85 -10.83 8.69
CA LEU A 18 -1.23 -9.88 9.75
C LEU A 18 -0.34 -9.96 10.99
N ASP A 19 0.79 -10.61 10.91
CA ASP A 19 1.51 -11.04 12.10
C ASP A 19 2.00 -9.92 13.01
N THR A 20 2.40 -8.80 12.47
CA THR A 20 2.98 -7.74 13.29
C THR A 20 2.11 -6.52 13.40
N GLY A 21 1.58 -6.04 12.31
CA GLY A 21 0.63 -4.93 12.30
C GLY A 21 1.11 -3.61 12.88
N ASP A 22 2.40 -3.45 13.20
CA ASP A 22 2.90 -2.24 13.85
C ASP A 22 3.71 -1.32 12.94
N GLU A 23 3.88 -1.68 11.67
CA GLU A 23 4.53 -0.84 10.68
C GLU A 23 3.54 -0.31 9.66
N ALA A 24 3.74 0.94 9.27
CA ALA A 24 2.98 1.58 8.22
C ALA A 24 3.81 1.63 6.94
N ILE A 25 3.12 1.53 5.81
CA ILE A 25 3.71 1.90 4.53
C ILE A 25 3.32 3.33 4.20
N THR A 26 4.15 4.02 3.44
CA THR A 26 3.84 5.36 2.96
C THR A 26 3.36 5.25 1.52
N ILE A 27 2.23 5.88 1.23
CA ILE A 27 1.82 6.09 -0.15
C ILE A 27 1.98 7.56 -0.51
N THR A 28 2.28 7.81 -1.78
CA THR A 28 2.36 9.16 -2.33
C THR A 28 1.50 9.23 -3.57
N THR A 29 0.64 10.23 -3.61
CA THR A 29 -0.17 10.59 -4.76
C THR A 29 0.15 12.02 -5.15
N VAL A 30 -0.36 12.50 -6.27
CA VAL A 30 -0.06 13.85 -6.76
C VAL A 30 -1.33 14.70 -6.68
N ASP A 31 -1.26 15.79 -5.95
CA ASP A 31 -2.36 16.75 -5.82
C ASP A 31 -2.63 17.46 -7.16
N GLU A 32 -3.79 18.06 -7.26
CA GLU A 32 -4.21 18.79 -8.44
C GLU A 32 -3.20 19.88 -8.86
N ASP A 33 -2.54 20.48 -7.89
CA ASP A 33 -1.53 21.53 -8.13
C ASP A 33 -0.13 20.96 -8.45
N GLY A 34 0.01 19.64 -8.54
CA GLY A 34 1.27 18.97 -8.85
C GLY A 34 2.15 18.64 -7.67
N TRP A 35 1.76 19.01 -6.45
CA TRP A 35 2.54 18.65 -5.27
C TRP A 35 2.32 17.20 -4.87
N PRO A 36 3.39 16.51 -4.45
CA PRO A 36 3.24 15.17 -3.88
C PRO A 36 2.57 15.24 -2.51
N ARG A 37 1.67 14.28 -2.26
CA ARG A 37 0.96 14.14 -1.00
C ARG A 37 1.20 12.76 -0.43
N THR A 38 1.67 12.67 0.80
CA THR A 38 1.89 11.40 1.48
C THR A 38 0.74 11.06 2.40
N ALA A 39 0.52 9.75 2.59
CA ALA A 39 -0.39 9.22 3.58
C ALA A 39 0.18 7.90 4.09
N LEU A 40 -0.23 7.50 5.27
CA LEU A 40 0.18 6.21 5.84
C LEU A 40 -0.95 5.21 5.69
N LEU A 41 -0.59 3.98 5.31
CA LEU A 41 -1.49 2.83 5.33
C LEU A 41 -0.91 1.76 6.25
N SER A 42 -1.79 1.03 6.91
CA SER A 42 -1.39 -0.20 7.59
C SER A 42 -1.22 -1.33 6.57
N ILE A 43 -0.60 -2.42 6.99
CA ILE A 43 -0.49 -3.62 6.15
C ILE A 43 -1.85 -4.25 5.83
N ALA A 44 -2.89 -3.89 6.58
CA ALA A 44 -4.26 -4.36 6.33
C ALA A 44 -4.99 -3.55 5.25
N GLU A 45 -4.35 -2.52 4.71
CA GLU A 45 -4.94 -1.63 3.71
C GLU A 45 -4.26 -1.76 2.35
N ALA A 46 -3.31 -2.70 2.20
CA ALA A 46 -2.61 -2.92 0.95
C ALA A 46 -2.22 -4.39 0.79
N VAL A 47 -2.47 -4.93 -0.39
CA VAL A 47 -2.06 -6.30 -0.76
C VAL A 47 -1.34 -6.25 -2.10
N LEU A 48 -0.16 -6.86 -2.15
CA LEU A 48 0.66 -6.94 -3.35
C LEU A 48 0.94 -8.40 -3.67
N THR A 49 0.76 -8.79 -4.93
CA THR A 49 1.06 -10.14 -5.39
C THR A 49 2.44 -10.21 -6.04
N GLY A 50 3.00 -11.43 -6.14
CA GLY A 50 4.27 -11.67 -6.82
C GLY A 50 4.25 -11.30 -8.30
N LYS A 51 3.07 -11.19 -8.91
CA LYS A 51 2.91 -10.75 -10.29
C LYS A 51 2.89 -9.24 -10.45
N GLY A 52 3.11 -8.49 -9.37
CA GLY A 52 3.12 -7.03 -9.41
C GLY A 52 1.75 -6.38 -9.43
N ARG A 53 0.73 -7.07 -8.95
CA ARG A 53 -0.62 -6.52 -8.85
C ARG A 53 -0.89 -6.06 -7.44
N ILE A 54 -1.46 -4.86 -7.30
CA ILE A 54 -1.76 -4.25 -6.01
C ILE A 54 -3.24 -3.97 -5.87
N ALA A 55 -3.73 -4.10 -4.63
CA ALA A 55 -5.03 -3.57 -4.22
C ALA A 55 -4.83 -2.77 -2.95
N ILE A 56 -5.33 -1.55 -2.92
CA ILE A 56 -5.29 -0.69 -1.73
C ILE A 56 -6.67 -0.18 -1.39
N LEU A 57 -6.84 0.15 -0.11
CA LEU A 57 -8.08 0.67 0.43
C LEU A 57 -7.85 2.06 0.99
N LEU A 58 -8.64 3.03 0.56
CA LEU A 58 -8.57 4.42 1.03
C LEU A 58 -9.95 4.87 1.45
N HIS A 59 -10.01 5.84 2.37
CA HIS A 59 -11.27 6.54 2.62
C HIS A 59 -11.78 7.15 1.31
N ASP A 60 -13.07 6.94 1.04
CA ASP A 60 -13.69 7.33 -0.23
C ASP A 60 -13.54 8.81 -0.55
N ALA A 61 -13.64 9.66 0.46
CA ALA A 61 -13.53 11.11 0.32
C ALA A 61 -12.12 11.66 0.56
N SER A 62 -11.11 10.80 0.74
CA SER A 62 -9.75 11.27 1.00
C SER A 62 -9.13 11.95 -0.21
N THR A 63 -8.20 12.85 0.04
CA THR A 63 -7.44 13.50 -1.04
C THR A 63 -6.68 12.48 -1.88
N GLY A 64 -6.14 11.43 -1.24
CA GLY A 64 -5.48 10.35 -1.97
C GLY A 64 -6.41 9.65 -2.96
N ALA A 65 -7.64 9.33 -2.55
CA ALA A 65 -8.63 8.73 -3.44
C ALA A 65 -8.98 9.67 -4.59
N ILE A 66 -9.18 10.95 -4.31
CA ILE A 66 -9.44 11.96 -5.35
C ILE A 66 -8.28 12.02 -6.35
N ASN A 67 -7.05 12.04 -5.85
CA ASN A 67 -5.85 12.09 -6.69
C ASN A 67 -5.75 10.85 -7.60
N LEU A 68 -5.99 9.66 -7.05
CA LEU A 68 -5.92 8.43 -7.83
C LEU A 68 -7.03 8.34 -8.88
N ARG A 69 -8.22 8.85 -8.58
CA ARG A 69 -9.30 8.93 -9.58
C ARG A 69 -8.92 9.84 -10.74
N ARG A 70 -8.14 10.91 -10.47
CA ARG A 70 -7.74 11.85 -11.50
C ARG A 70 -6.68 11.28 -12.43
N ASP A 71 -5.63 10.64 -11.90
CA ASP A 71 -4.50 10.24 -12.75
C ASP A 71 -3.95 8.83 -12.51
N GLY A 72 -4.37 8.14 -11.46
CA GLY A 72 -3.97 6.76 -11.20
C GLY A 72 -2.51 6.54 -10.82
N ARG A 73 -1.74 7.58 -10.55
CA ARG A 73 -0.33 7.44 -10.19
C ARG A 73 -0.17 7.25 -8.69
N LEU A 74 0.37 6.09 -8.31
CA LEU A 74 0.58 5.70 -6.93
C LEU A 74 2.05 5.31 -6.72
N LEU A 75 2.68 5.92 -5.72
CA LEU A 75 3.99 5.50 -5.23
C LEU A 75 3.81 4.86 -3.86
N VAL A 76 4.33 3.65 -3.70
CA VAL A 76 4.38 2.96 -2.40
C VAL A 76 5.82 2.95 -1.93
N THR A 77 6.06 3.42 -0.71
CA THR A 77 7.38 3.40 -0.08
C THR A 77 7.35 2.48 1.13
N VAL A 78 8.23 1.50 1.16
CA VAL A 78 8.22 0.47 2.20
C VAL A 78 9.65 0.13 2.62
N ALA A 79 9.87 0.00 3.93
CA ALA A 79 11.11 -0.53 4.48
C ALA A 79 11.01 -2.05 4.52
N ALA A 80 11.96 -2.73 3.92
CA ALA A 80 12.00 -4.19 3.87
C ALA A 80 13.42 -4.68 3.60
N GLY A 81 13.81 -5.79 4.21
CA GLY A 81 15.09 -6.42 3.94
C GLY A 81 16.32 -5.55 4.21
N GLY A 82 16.23 -4.60 5.12
CA GLY A 82 17.34 -3.71 5.47
C GLY A 82 17.47 -2.47 4.57
N ASN A 83 16.56 -2.28 3.62
CA ASN A 83 16.58 -1.19 2.66
C ASN A 83 15.20 -0.51 2.60
N VAL A 84 15.09 0.51 1.75
CA VAL A 84 13.79 1.12 1.42
C VAL A 84 13.54 0.89 -0.07
N TYR A 85 12.30 0.57 -0.40
CA TYR A 85 11.87 0.39 -1.79
C TYR A 85 10.79 1.38 -2.14
N ASP A 86 10.91 1.98 -3.31
CA ASP A 86 9.86 2.78 -3.94
C ASP A 86 9.27 1.97 -5.09
N LEU A 87 7.95 1.77 -5.07
CA LEU A 87 7.24 1.02 -6.10
C LEU A 87 6.23 1.94 -6.77
N ARG A 88 6.32 2.07 -8.08
CA ARG A 88 5.38 2.87 -8.88
C ARG A 88 4.31 1.98 -9.46
N PHE A 89 3.06 2.37 -9.26
CA PHE A 89 1.90 1.65 -9.78
C PHE A 89 1.02 2.58 -10.60
N SER A 90 0.38 2.01 -11.60
CA SER A 90 -0.75 2.62 -12.28
C SER A 90 -2.01 1.91 -11.77
N VAL A 91 -2.91 2.65 -11.14
CA VAL A 91 -4.09 2.10 -10.51
C VAL A 91 -5.37 2.76 -11.00
N GLN A 92 -6.49 2.08 -10.79
CA GLN A 92 -7.82 2.61 -11.07
C GLN A 92 -8.77 2.15 -9.97
N GLU A 93 -9.83 2.90 -9.78
CA GLU A 93 -10.86 2.52 -8.83
C GLU A 93 -11.56 1.25 -9.30
N ASN A 94 -11.77 0.31 -8.39
CA ASN A 94 -12.31 -0.99 -8.71
C ASN A 94 -13.17 -1.53 -7.57
N GLY A 95 -14.25 -2.19 -7.95
CA GLY A 95 -15.11 -2.90 -7.03
C GLY A 95 -16.05 -2.02 -6.23
N PRO A 96 -16.86 -2.62 -5.37
CA PRO A 96 -17.77 -1.89 -4.51
C PRO A 96 -17.03 -1.17 -3.39
N ILE A 97 -17.64 -0.11 -2.89
CA ILE A 97 -17.16 0.61 -1.71
C ILE A 97 -17.48 -0.22 -0.48
N LEU A 98 -16.52 -0.40 0.43
CA LEU A 98 -16.78 -0.92 1.77
C LEU A 98 -17.51 0.15 2.57
N ALA A 99 -18.61 -0.24 3.21
CA ALA A 99 -19.63 0.72 3.59
C ALA A 99 -19.44 1.46 4.91
N ASP A 100 -18.57 0.98 5.84
CA ASP A 100 -18.56 1.54 7.20
C ASP A 100 -17.14 1.64 7.78
N PRO A 101 -16.49 2.82 7.75
CA PRO A 101 -16.82 4.01 6.96
C PRO A 101 -16.61 3.78 5.45
N PRO A 102 -17.16 4.61 4.58
CA PRO A 102 -17.04 4.39 3.14
C PRO A 102 -15.58 4.41 2.68
N ARG A 103 -15.17 3.36 1.99
CA ARG A 103 -13.82 3.19 1.48
C ARG A 103 -13.82 2.72 0.05
N ALA A 104 -12.93 3.30 -0.73
CA ALA A 104 -12.74 2.93 -2.13
C ALA A 104 -11.57 1.98 -2.28
N THR A 105 -11.70 1.01 -3.18
CA THR A 105 -10.65 0.07 -3.54
C THR A 105 -10.02 0.52 -4.85
N PHE A 106 -8.68 0.58 -4.88
CA PHE A 106 -7.92 0.85 -6.10
C PHE A 106 -7.04 -0.34 -6.39
N THR A 107 -7.04 -0.76 -7.65
CA THR A 107 -6.23 -1.90 -8.10
C THR A 107 -5.40 -1.49 -9.29
N GLY A 108 -4.24 -2.11 -9.44
CA GLY A 108 -3.37 -1.79 -10.56
C GLY A 108 -2.13 -2.64 -10.64
N ALA A 109 -1.24 -2.24 -11.54
CA ALA A 109 -0.05 -2.99 -11.88
C ALA A 109 1.22 -2.18 -11.60
N LEU A 110 2.26 -2.91 -11.19
CA LEU A 110 3.59 -2.36 -10.95
C LEU A 110 4.20 -1.85 -12.26
N CYS A 111 4.68 -0.62 -12.24
CA CYS A 111 5.37 0.01 -13.37
C CYS A 111 6.89 0.00 -13.19
N ALA A 112 7.37 0.20 -11.96
CA ALA A 112 8.81 0.27 -11.69
C ALA A 112 9.08 0.09 -10.20
N VAL A 113 10.25 -0.46 -9.88
CA VAL A 113 10.77 -0.59 -8.52
C VAL A 113 12.12 0.08 -8.44
N ARG A 114 12.35 0.82 -7.38
CA ARG A 114 13.65 1.39 -7.05
C ARG A 114 14.03 0.98 -5.63
N GLU A 115 15.22 0.40 -5.49
CA GLU A 115 15.80 0.09 -4.18
C GLU A 115 16.66 1.27 -3.74
N GLN A 116 16.44 1.75 -2.52
CA GLN A 116 17.28 2.75 -1.88
C GLN A 116 18.15 2.03 -0.84
N ARG A 117 19.44 2.06 -1.07
CA ARG A 117 20.42 1.36 -0.24
C ARG A 117 21.56 2.29 0.11
N ALA A 118 21.95 2.29 1.38
CA ALA A 118 23.17 2.95 1.83
C ALA A 118 24.22 1.89 2.19
N PRO A 119 25.43 1.96 1.62
CA PRO A 119 26.45 0.93 1.90
C PRO A 119 26.98 0.93 3.34
N TYR A 120 26.74 2.01 4.08
CA TYR A 120 27.24 2.20 5.45
C TYR A 120 26.12 2.05 6.50
N ALA A 121 24.91 1.69 6.11
CA ALA A 121 23.79 1.66 7.04
C ALA A 121 22.75 0.62 6.61
N THR A 122 22.07 0.06 7.59
CA THR A 122 20.95 -0.84 7.37
C THR A 122 19.69 -0.18 7.93
N VAL A 123 18.63 -0.13 7.13
CA VAL A 123 17.33 0.35 7.60
C VAL A 123 16.73 -0.71 8.51
N THR A 124 16.44 -0.35 9.75
CA THR A 124 16.00 -1.30 10.77
C THR A 124 14.48 -1.42 10.86
N SER A 125 13.75 -0.39 10.48
CA SER A 125 12.28 -0.42 10.45
C SER A 125 11.75 0.70 9.57
N GLY A 126 10.48 0.58 9.18
CA GLY A 126 9.73 1.70 8.63
C GLY A 126 9.12 2.56 9.75
N ILE A 127 8.12 3.35 9.38
CA ILE A 127 7.33 4.13 10.34
C ILE A 127 6.50 3.14 11.16
N ARG A 128 6.53 3.29 12.48
CA ARG A 128 5.84 2.38 13.40
C ARG A 128 4.73 3.11 14.13
N PHE A 129 3.72 2.37 14.53
CA PHE A 129 2.58 2.89 15.27
C PHE A 129 2.15 1.90 16.34
N THR A 130 1.35 2.37 17.30
CA THR A 130 0.73 1.54 18.33
C THR A 130 -0.78 1.62 18.16
N LEU A 131 -1.44 0.48 18.10
CA LEU A 131 -2.90 0.43 18.02
C LEU A 131 -3.52 0.82 19.35
N HIS A 132 -4.54 1.67 19.28
CA HIS A 132 -5.42 1.95 20.41
C HIS A 132 -6.62 1.01 20.30
N GLY A 133 -6.80 0.10 21.29
CA GLY A 133 -7.88 -0.87 21.29
C GLY A 133 -7.76 -1.91 20.19
N PRO A 134 -6.71 -2.76 20.19
CA PRO A 134 -6.49 -3.74 19.11
C PRO A 134 -7.65 -4.72 18.94
N GLN A 135 -8.42 -5.01 19.99
CA GLN A 135 -9.56 -5.92 19.92
C GLN A 135 -10.65 -5.43 18.96
N SER A 136 -10.79 -4.13 18.79
CA SER A 136 -11.77 -3.56 17.85
C SER A 136 -11.21 -3.37 16.45
N VAL A 137 -9.90 -3.20 16.32
CA VAL A 137 -9.23 -2.94 15.04
C VAL A 137 -8.95 -4.21 14.26
N LEU A 138 -8.42 -5.24 14.92
CA LEU A 138 -7.96 -6.46 14.24
C LEU A 138 -9.04 -7.20 13.46
N PRO A 139 -10.28 -7.38 13.97
CA PRO A 139 -11.35 -8.00 13.17
C PRO A 139 -11.66 -7.21 11.90
N ARG A 140 -11.65 -5.88 11.97
CA ARG A 140 -11.87 -5.03 10.80
C ARG A 140 -10.75 -5.20 9.78
N TRP A 141 -9.50 -5.27 10.22
CA TRP A 141 -8.36 -5.51 9.35
C TRP A 141 -8.47 -6.85 8.63
N HIS A 142 -8.92 -7.87 9.34
CA HIS A 142 -9.10 -9.19 8.74
C HIS A 142 -10.10 -9.15 7.59
N ASN A 143 -11.23 -8.47 7.79
CA ASN A 143 -12.24 -8.29 6.74
C ASN A 143 -11.70 -7.47 5.56
N GLN A 144 -10.93 -6.42 5.84
CA GLN A 144 -10.31 -5.62 4.80
C GLN A 144 -9.36 -6.43 3.93
N LEU A 145 -8.51 -7.26 4.55
CA LEU A 145 -7.58 -8.10 3.80
C LEU A 145 -8.31 -9.13 2.93
N THR A 146 -9.39 -9.73 3.43
CA THR A 146 -10.21 -10.65 2.65
C THR A 146 -10.75 -9.94 1.40
N HIS A 147 -11.26 -8.73 1.56
CA HIS A 147 -11.75 -7.91 0.45
C HIS A 147 -10.65 -7.59 -0.56
N LEU A 148 -9.48 -7.15 -0.07
CA LEU A 148 -8.36 -6.77 -0.94
C LEU A 148 -7.78 -7.95 -1.70
N ARG A 149 -7.67 -9.12 -1.06
CA ARG A 149 -7.25 -10.35 -1.74
C ARG A 149 -8.18 -10.70 -2.88
N SER A 150 -9.48 -10.64 -2.62
CA SER A 150 -10.49 -10.89 -3.66
C SER A 150 -10.36 -9.88 -4.80
N SER A 151 -10.14 -8.62 -4.50
CA SER A 151 -10.01 -7.56 -5.49
C SER A 151 -8.78 -7.76 -6.38
N VAL A 152 -7.65 -8.14 -5.81
CA VAL A 152 -6.39 -8.31 -6.55
C VAL A 152 -6.41 -9.55 -7.44
N GLU A 153 -7.20 -10.57 -7.10
CA GLU A 153 -7.33 -11.79 -7.90
C GLU A 153 -8.21 -11.64 -9.14
N LYS A 154 -9.07 -10.63 -9.17
CA LYS A 154 -9.99 -10.38 -10.29
C LYS A 154 -9.35 -9.69 -11.48
N PHE A 155 -8.13 -9.46 -11.45
CA PHE A 155 -7.40 -8.68 -12.44
C PHE A 155 -6.74 -9.52 -13.50
#